data_c2b453c8998e81d65bd45a308199289e
#
_entry.id   c2b453c8998e81d65bd45a308199289e
#
_cell.length_a   1.000
_cell.length_b   1.000
_cell.length_c   1.000
_cell.angle_alpha   90.00
_cell.angle_beta   90.00
_cell.angle_gamma   90.00
#
_symmetry.space_group_name_H-M   'P 1'
#
loop_
_entity.id
_entity.type
_entity.pdbx_description
1 polymer ?
#
loop_
_entity_poly.entity_id
_entity_poly.type
_entity_poly.pdbx_seq_one_letter_code
_entity_poly.pdbx_strand_id
1 'polypeptide(L)'
;MTANKHGFEPKTEFTIGGIAFTVIQTGEDWVKCIASECVEERAFDAKNRNDFAASDIRAYLNGEFLRRLIAAGAPEEMFEYFNIDLTADDGLKTYGGDRVRVGLITCEEYRLFREHIPALPNDWWWTATADSPINSFVRYVSTDGTLYVSYAIDGGGGVRPLCNLKSEILKSYLSGGYEKQDAPEDQREKAVDMMKHIAAAWDIDAEEVFGRADE
;
A
#
# COMPACT_ATOMS: atom_id res chain seq x y z
N MET A 1 -17.86 11.63 -10.27
CA MET A 1 -17.46 10.83 -9.08
C MET A 1 -18.72 10.23 -8.48
N THR A 2 -18.71 8.95 -8.16
CA THR A 2 -19.83 8.29 -7.48
C THR A 2 -19.75 8.63 -5.99
N ALA A 3 -20.89 8.99 -5.36
CA ALA A 3 -20.92 9.25 -3.92
C ALA A 3 -20.56 7.96 -3.16
N ASN A 4 -19.69 8.06 -2.17
CA ASN A 4 -19.31 6.93 -1.32
C ASN A 4 -20.45 6.62 -0.35
N LYS A 5 -20.87 5.35 -0.24
CA LYS A 5 -21.98 4.90 0.61
C LYS A 5 -21.75 5.17 2.11
N HIS A 6 -20.50 5.28 2.53
CA HIS A 6 -20.13 5.45 3.93
C HIS A 6 -19.78 6.89 4.30
N GLY A 7 -19.95 7.85 3.38
CA GLY A 7 -19.84 9.29 3.62
C GLY A 7 -18.40 9.83 3.54
N PHE A 8 -17.47 9.11 2.94
CA PHE A 8 -16.13 9.62 2.68
C PHE A 8 -16.13 10.50 1.41
N GLU A 9 -15.40 11.60 1.48
CA GLU A 9 -15.21 12.55 0.39
C GLU A 9 -13.70 12.80 0.18
N PRO A 10 -13.27 13.23 -1.01
CA PRO A 10 -11.89 13.71 -1.20
C PRO A 10 -11.53 14.77 -0.16
N LYS A 11 -10.28 14.74 0.31
CA LYS A 11 -9.72 15.54 1.43
C LYS A 11 -10.21 15.15 2.83
N THR A 12 -11.05 14.10 2.98
CA THR A 12 -11.28 13.53 4.32
C THR A 12 -9.98 12.99 4.88
N GLU A 13 -9.64 13.37 6.11
CA GLU A 13 -8.46 12.88 6.83
C GLU A 13 -8.86 11.89 7.92
N PHE A 14 -8.04 10.88 8.13
CA PHE A 14 -8.20 9.88 9.20
C PHE A 14 -6.85 9.23 9.53
N THR A 15 -6.81 8.48 10.63
CA THR A 15 -5.57 7.84 11.12
C THR A 15 -5.73 6.33 11.15
N ILE A 16 -4.73 5.61 10.61
CA ILE A 16 -4.60 4.15 10.70
C ILE A 16 -3.23 3.83 11.30
N GLY A 17 -3.20 3.10 12.41
CA GLY A 17 -1.95 2.69 13.05
C GLY A 17 -1.00 3.85 13.40
N GLY A 18 -1.56 5.02 13.74
CA GLY A 18 -0.79 6.23 14.07
C GLY A 18 -0.33 7.05 12.85
N ILE A 19 -0.66 6.63 11.63
CA ILE A 19 -0.33 7.34 10.38
C ILE A 19 -1.57 8.05 9.85
N ALA A 20 -1.46 9.34 9.58
CA ALA A 20 -2.52 10.14 8.96
C ALA A 20 -2.60 9.85 7.45
N PHE A 21 -3.82 9.67 6.95
CA PHE A 21 -4.13 9.48 5.54
C PHE A 21 -5.16 10.50 5.07
N THR A 22 -5.03 10.93 3.83
CA THR A 22 -5.98 11.81 3.14
C THR A 22 -6.64 11.07 2.00
N VAL A 23 -7.98 11.10 1.92
CA VAL A 23 -8.73 10.56 0.78
C VAL A 23 -8.47 11.40 -0.47
N ILE A 24 -8.06 10.77 -1.56
CA ILE A 24 -7.82 11.44 -2.84
C ILE A 24 -8.87 11.09 -3.90
N GLN A 25 -9.52 9.93 -3.76
CA GLN A 25 -10.57 9.47 -4.65
C GLN A 25 -11.55 8.56 -3.88
N THR A 26 -12.81 8.57 -4.29
CA THR A 26 -13.85 7.69 -3.72
C THR A 26 -14.56 6.91 -4.83
N GLY A 27 -14.88 5.66 -4.52
CA GLY A 27 -15.86 4.85 -5.23
C GLY A 27 -17.05 4.56 -4.32
N GLU A 28 -17.98 3.74 -4.79
CA GLU A 28 -19.20 3.41 -4.04
C GLU A 28 -18.87 2.75 -2.68
N ASP A 29 -17.98 1.75 -2.68
CA ASP A 29 -17.65 0.93 -1.51
C ASP A 29 -16.16 1.01 -1.10
N TRP A 30 -15.38 1.89 -1.72
CA TRP A 30 -13.96 2.04 -1.46
C TRP A 30 -13.51 3.49 -1.44
N VAL A 31 -12.37 3.71 -0.81
CA VAL A 31 -11.63 4.98 -0.85
C VAL A 31 -10.19 4.72 -1.26
N LYS A 32 -9.64 5.59 -2.11
CA LYS A 32 -8.20 5.68 -2.36
C LYS A 32 -7.64 6.79 -1.50
N CYS A 33 -6.66 6.47 -0.67
CA CYS A 33 -6.03 7.42 0.23
C CYS A 33 -4.51 7.36 0.13
N ILE A 34 -3.89 8.50 0.39
CA ILE A 34 -2.43 8.66 0.44
C ILE A 34 -2.04 9.09 1.85
N ALA A 35 -0.89 8.65 2.36
CA ALA A 35 -0.38 9.16 3.63
C ALA A 35 -0.24 10.68 3.56
N SER A 36 -0.71 11.39 4.58
CA SER A 36 -0.72 12.86 4.60
C SER A 36 0.69 13.45 4.64
N GLU A 37 1.66 12.69 5.20
CA GLU A 37 3.09 13.01 5.29
C GLU A 37 3.92 11.83 4.79
N CYS A 38 5.23 12.03 4.58
CA CYS A 38 6.15 10.94 4.35
C CYS A 38 6.31 10.11 5.62
N VAL A 39 6.24 8.78 5.51
CA VAL A 39 6.36 7.87 6.65
C VAL A 39 7.82 7.57 7.00
N GLU A 40 8.72 7.75 6.05
CA GLU A 40 10.18 7.67 6.17
C GLU A 40 10.85 8.17 4.89
N GLU A 41 12.18 8.30 4.91
CA GLU A 41 13.04 8.49 3.74
C GLU A 41 13.77 7.19 3.41
N ARG A 42 13.83 6.84 2.14
CA ARG A 42 14.61 5.70 1.64
C ARG A 42 14.87 5.75 0.16
N ALA A 43 15.87 5.00 -0.31
CA ALA A 43 16.06 4.74 -1.73
C ALA A 43 14.84 4.02 -2.31
N PHE A 44 14.50 4.32 -3.54
CA PHE A 44 13.50 3.57 -4.29
C PHE A 44 13.95 2.11 -4.50
N ASP A 45 15.23 1.93 -4.86
CA ASP A 45 15.83 0.61 -5.00
C ASP A 45 17.36 0.69 -4.82
N ALA A 46 17.94 -0.12 -3.94
CA ALA A 46 19.37 -0.13 -3.65
C ALA A 46 20.24 -0.62 -4.83
N LYS A 47 19.64 -1.31 -5.81
CA LYS A 47 20.29 -1.74 -7.05
C LYS A 47 20.09 -0.74 -8.19
N ASN A 48 19.57 0.45 -7.88
CA ASN A 48 19.31 1.52 -8.83
C ASN A 48 18.37 1.13 -9.99
N ARG A 49 17.36 0.27 -9.70
CA ARG A 49 16.31 -0.11 -10.65
C ARG A 49 15.12 0.83 -10.47
N ASN A 50 14.57 1.32 -11.55
CA ASN A 50 13.41 2.19 -11.56
C ASN A 50 12.08 1.46 -11.86
N ASP A 51 12.09 0.13 -11.92
CA ASP A 51 10.91 -0.73 -12.00
C ASP A 51 10.29 -0.89 -10.61
N PHE A 52 9.12 -0.28 -10.38
CA PHE A 52 8.43 -0.35 -9.10
C PHE A 52 8.14 -1.81 -8.69
N ALA A 53 7.68 -2.66 -9.61
CA ALA A 53 7.31 -4.04 -9.30
C ALA A 53 8.50 -4.87 -8.74
N ALA A 54 9.72 -4.53 -9.15
CA ALA A 54 10.96 -5.20 -8.72
C ALA A 54 11.72 -4.44 -7.62
N SER A 55 11.21 -3.29 -7.14
CA SER A 55 11.94 -2.38 -6.24
C SER A 55 11.90 -2.78 -4.77
N ASP A 56 12.90 -2.32 -4.02
CA ASP A 56 12.96 -2.49 -2.57
C ASP A 56 11.84 -1.71 -1.86
N ILE A 57 11.43 -0.54 -2.39
CA ILE A 57 10.35 0.26 -1.82
C ILE A 57 9.00 -0.47 -1.93
N ARG A 58 8.73 -1.17 -3.03
CA ARG A 58 7.54 -2.01 -3.19
C ARG A 58 7.52 -3.16 -2.20
N ALA A 59 8.66 -3.83 -2.01
CA ALA A 59 8.81 -4.91 -1.04
C ALA A 59 8.57 -4.43 0.40
N TYR A 60 9.12 -3.26 0.76
CA TYR A 60 8.88 -2.61 2.04
C TYR A 60 7.38 -2.30 2.26
N LEU A 61 6.73 -1.66 1.30
CA LEU A 61 5.33 -1.24 1.41
C LEU A 61 4.38 -2.42 1.66
N ASN A 62 4.55 -3.53 0.91
CA ASN A 62 3.69 -4.72 1.03
C ASN A 62 4.19 -5.74 2.06
N GLY A 63 5.34 -5.51 2.67
CA GLY A 63 5.94 -6.32 3.73
C GLY A 63 5.88 -5.63 5.09
N GLU A 64 6.95 -4.93 5.43
CA GLU A 64 7.16 -4.33 6.76
C GLU A 64 6.09 -3.26 7.08
N PHE A 65 5.86 -2.33 6.15
CA PHE A 65 4.92 -1.23 6.37
C PHE A 65 3.49 -1.74 6.61
N LEU A 66 2.98 -2.61 5.74
CA LEU A 66 1.62 -3.16 5.88
C LEU A 66 1.49 -3.98 7.19
N ARG A 67 2.49 -4.82 7.53
CA ARG A 67 2.50 -5.55 8.80
C ARG A 67 2.49 -4.61 10.01
N ARG A 68 3.20 -3.48 9.96
CA ARG A 68 3.18 -2.47 11.02
C ARG A 68 1.79 -1.90 11.24
N LEU A 69 1.04 -1.58 10.17
CA LEU A 69 -0.35 -1.11 10.28
C LEU A 69 -1.26 -2.19 10.88
N ILE A 70 -1.14 -3.44 10.44
CA ILE A 70 -1.93 -4.56 10.96
C ILE A 70 -1.61 -4.81 12.44
N ALA A 71 -0.34 -4.81 12.82
CA ALA A 71 0.09 -4.95 14.21
C ALA A 71 -0.41 -3.81 15.11
N ALA A 72 -0.62 -2.63 14.56
CA ALA A 72 -1.24 -1.48 15.25
C ALA A 72 -2.78 -1.55 15.28
N GLY A 73 -3.38 -2.67 14.89
CA GLY A 73 -4.82 -2.94 14.98
C GLY A 73 -5.62 -2.65 13.70
N ALA A 74 -4.98 -2.30 12.59
CA ALA A 74 -5.70 -2.14 11.33
C ALA A 74 -6.17 -3.49 10.78
N PRO A 75 -7.45 -3.64 10.40
CA PRO A 75 -7.95 -4.86 9.78
C PRO A 75 -7.21 -5.15 8.45
N GLU A 76 -6.66 -6.34 8.29
CA GLU A 76 -5.95 -6.70 7.05
C GLU A 76 -6.88 -6.68 5.83
N GLU A 77 -8.12 -7.13 5.98
CA GLU A 77 -9.16 -7.16 4.96
C GLU A 77 -9.67 -5.78 4.52
N MET A 78 -9.33 -4.73 5.27
CA MET A 78 -9.60 -3.34 4.88
C MET A 78 -8.78 -2.92 3.66
N PHE A 79 -7.55 -3.46 3.52
CA PHE A 79 -6.63 -3.12 2.43
C PHE A 79 -6.95 -3.95 1.19
N GLU A 80 -7.56 -3.35 0.20
CA GLU A 80 -7.86 -4.01 -1.07
C GLU A 80 -6.64 -4.05 -1.99
N TYR A 81 -6.55 -5.13 -2.77
CA TYR A 81 -5.62 -5.15 -3.89
C TYR A 81 -6.08 -4.21 -4.99
N PHE A 82 -5.17 -3.40 -5.49
CA PHE A 82 -5.41 -2.55 -6.66
C PHE A 82 -4.26 -2.67 -7.66
N ASN A 83 -4.54 -2.32 -8.90
CA ASN A 83 -3.55 -2.33 -9.97
C ASN A 83 -2.92 -0.94 -10.09
N ILE A 84 -1.61 -0.91 -10.27
CA ILE A 84 -0.82 0.27 -10.61
C ILE A 84 -0.38 0.10 -12.07
N ASP A 85 -0.66 1.09 -12.91
CA ASP A 85 -0.11 1.16 -14.26
C ASP A 85 1.35 1.67 -14.17
N LEU A 86 2.30 0.85 -14.60
CA LEU A 86 3.72 1.17 -14.58
C LEU A 86 4.22 1.67 -15.94
N THR A 87 3.33 2.22 -16.76
CA THR A 87 3.74 2.97 -17.96
C THR A 87 4.70 4.09 -17.52
N ALA A 88 5.90 4.09 -18.09
CA ALA A 88 6.91 5.11 -17.81
C ALA A 88 6.46 6.49 -18.31
N ASP A 89 7.06 7.55 -17.78
CA ASP A 89 6.66 8.92 -18.13
C ASP A 89 6.92 9.27 -19.60
N ASP A 90 7.86 8.57 -20.26
CA ASP A 90 8.09 8.62 -21.71
C ASP A 90 7.06 7.83 -22.54
N GLY A 91 6.09 7.15 -21.91
CA GLY A 91 5.03 6.38 -22.54
C GLY A 91 5.37 4.92 -22.82
N LEU A 92 6.59 4.45 -22.51
CA LEU A 92 6.96 3.04 -22.69
C LEU A 92 6.29 2.15 -21.66
N LYS A 93 5.73 1.00 -22.10
CA LYS A 93 4.97 0.04 -21.29
C LYS A 93 5.77 -1.19 -20.88
N THR A 94 7.08 -1.08 -20.81
CA THR A 94 7.99 -2.21 -20.55
C THR A 94 7.70 -2.92 -19.23
N TYR A 95 7.30 -2.15 -18.19
CA TYR A 95 7.03 -2.68 -16.85
C TYR A 95 5.58 -3.15 -16.65
N GLY A 96 4.69 -2.87 -17.63
CA GLY A 96 3.29 -3.31 -17.57
C GLY A 96 2.52 -2.71 -16.40
N GLY A 97 2.27 -3.53 -15.40
CA GLY A 97 1.57 -3.11 -14.18
C GLY A 97 1.88 -4.04 -13.01
N ASP A 98 1.54 -3.61 -11.80
CA ASP A 98 1.67 -4.41 -10.58
C ASP A 98 0.36 -4.41 -9.80
N ARG A 99 0.11 -5.48 -9.03
CA ARG A 99 -1.05 -5.63 -8.17
C ARG A 99 -0.60 -5.67 -6.71
N VAL A 100 -0.95 -4.64 -5.96
CA VAL A 100 -0.48 -4.41 -4.58
C VAL A 100 -1.62 -4.06 -3.64
N ARG A 101 -1.39 -4.18 -2.33
CA ARG A 101 -2.27 -3.61 -1.27
C ARG A 101 -1.84 -2.21 -0.87
N VAL A 102 -0.53 -1.96 -0.91
CA VAL A 102 0.06 -0.64 -0.65
C VAL A 102 1.03 -0.30 -1.75
N GLY A 103 0.85 0.85 -2.37
CA GLY A 103 1.68 1.32 -3.48
C GLY A 103 2.20 2.73 -3.27
N LEU A 104 2.71 3.30 -4.36
CA LEU A 104 2.96 4.72 -4.52
C LEU A 104 2.02 5.25 -5.61
N ILE A 105 1.73 6.53 -5.55
CA ILE A 105 0.96 7.20 -6.61
C ILE A 105 1.77 7.22 -7.91
N THR A 106 1.10 7.10 -9.06
CA THR A 106 1.73 7.36 -10.36
C THR A 106 1.73 8.85 -10.69
N CYS A 107 2.57 9.27 -11.64
CA CYS A 107 2.56 10.65 -12.13
C CYS A 107 1.19 11.04 -12.74
N GLU A 108 0.52 10.10 -13.41
CA GLU A 108 -0.79 10.33 -13.97
C GLU A 108 -1.84 10.54 -12.88
N GLU A 109 -1.88 9.67 -11.87
CA GLU A 109 -2.77 9.84 -10.72
C GLU A 109 -2.47 11.13 -9.95
N TYR A 110 -1.17 11.47 -9.78
CA TYR A 110 -0.78 12.73 -9.14
C TYR A 110 -1.32 13.95 -9.90
N ARG A 111 -1.20 13.99 -11.22
CA ARG A 111 -1.75 15.07 -12.06
C ARG A 111 -3.28 15.15 -11.93
N LEU A 112 -3.95 13.98 -11.85
CA LEU A 112 -5.40 13.91 -11.78
C LEU A 112 -5.95 14.31 -10.41
N PHE A 113 -5.28 13.93 -9.32
CA PHE A 113 -5.76 14.13 -7.95
C PHE A 113 -5.00 15.21 -7.17
N ARG A 114 -4.13 15.97 -7.80
CA ARG A 114 -3.25 16.96 -7.15
C ARG A 114 -3.99 17.87 -6.17
N GLU A 115 -5.19 18.32 -6.52
CA GLU A 115 -6.02 19.20 -5.68
C GLU A 115 -6.49 18.54 -4.35
N HIS A 116 -6.42 17.22 -4.27
CA HIS A 116 -6.83 16.44 -3.10
C HIS A 116 -5.65 15.99 -2.25
N ILE A 117 -4.42 16.15 -2.73
CA ILE A 117 -3.21 15.68 -2.08
C ILE A 117 -2.62 16.81 -1.23
N PRO A 118 -2.39 16.62 0.08
CA PRO A 118 -1.73 17.62 0.91
C PRO A 118 -0.33 17.96 0.38
N ALA A 119 -0.01 19.25 0.29
CA ALA A 119 1.31 19.71 -0.11
C ALA A 119 2.34 19.40 0.99
N LEU A 120 3.56 19.05 0.59
CA LEU A 120 4.69 18.83 1.50
C LEU A 120 5.83 19.78 1.11
N PRO A 121 5.86 21.00 1.65
CA PRO A 121 6.81 22.04 1.22
C PRO A 121 8.25 21.79 1.69
N ASN A 122 8.46 20.84 2.59
CA ASN A 122 9.77 20.52 3.14
C ASN A 122 10.34 19.19 2.64
N ASP A 123 9.49 18.33 2.01
CA ASP A 123 9.86 16.99 1.60
C ASP A 123 9.58 16.77 0.13
N TRP A 124 10.50 16.10 -0.56
CA TRP A 124 10.25 15.53 -1.87
C TRP A 124 10.00 14.03 -1.72
N TRP A 125 9.17 13.43 -2.57
CA TRP A 125 8.74 12.06 -2.37
C TRP A 125 8.51 11.29 -3.67
N TRP A 126 8.79 10.00 -3.61
CA TRP A 126 8.74 9.09 -4.76
C TRP A 126 7.33 8.89 -5.30
N THR A 127 7.22 8.79 -6.63
CA THR A 127 6.08 8.19 -7.32
C THR A 127 6.42 6.76 -7.74
N ALA A 128 5.42 5.99 -8.24
CA ALA A 128 5.66 4.66 -8.81
C ALA A 128 6.18 4.73 -10.27
N THR A 129 6.28 5.92 -10.86
CA THR A 129 6.53 6.11 -12.29
C THR A 129 8.02 6.20 -12.58
N ALA A 130 8.54 5.27 -13.39
CA ALA A 130 9.86 5.41 -14.00
C ALA A 130 9.90 6.57 -14.98
N ASP A 131 11.04 7.26 -15.09
CA ASP A 131 11.23 8.23 -16.16
C ASP A 131 11.24 7.55 -17.53
N SER A 132 12.09 6.54 -17.68
CA SER A 132 12.16 5.65 -18.84
C SER A 132 12.73 4.29 -18.43
N PRO A 133 12.30 3.17 -19.05
CA PRO A 133 12.89 1.86 -18.79
C PRO A 133 14.36 1.70 -19.22
N ILE A 134 14.88 2.65 -19.98
CA ILE A 134 16.28 2.62 -20.49
C ILE A 134 17.27 3.37 -19.58
N ASN A 135 16.80 3.95 -18.48
CA ASN A 135 17.64 4.64 -17.48
C ASN A 135 17.32 4.14 -16.07
N SER A 136 17.89 4.79 -15.04
CA SER A 136 17.66 4.46 -13.62
C SER A 136 16.93 5.58 -12.87
N PHE A 137 16.24 6.47 -13.59
CA PHE A 137 15.53 7.58 -12.98
C PHE A 137 14.09 7.20 -12.65
N VAL A 138 13.66 7.65 -11.47
CA VAL A 138 12.26 7.56 -10.99
C VAL A 138 11.72 8.98 -10.90
N ARG A 139 10.46 9.16 -11.25
CA ARG A 139 9.75 10.42 -11.04
C ARG A 139 9.45 10.62 -9.56
N TYR A 140 9.60 11.86 -9.09
CA TYR A 140 9.22 12.27 -7.75
C TYR A 140 8.47 13.60 -7.77
N VAL A 141 7.73 13.86 -6.69
CA VAL A 141 7.09 15.15 -6.45
C VAL A 141 8.02 15.99 -5.58
N SER A 142 8.39 17.16 -6.06
CA SER A 142 9.26 18.11 -5.37
C SER A 142 8.49 18.91 -4.31
N THR A 143 9.23 19.62 -3.46
CA THR A 143 8.69 20.49 -2.39
C THR A 143 7.75 21.58 -2.90
N ASP A 144 7.91 22.01 -4.14
CA ASP A 144 7.01 22.97 -4.83
C ASP A 144 5.82 22.30 -5.54
N GLY A 145 5.72 20.95 -5.45
CA GLY A 145 4.69 20.15 -6.08
C GLY A 145 4.89 19.92 -7.58
N THR A 146 6.05 20.23 -8.14
CA THR A 146 6.40 19.88 -9.52
C THR A 146 6.97 18.46 -9.61
N LEU A 147 6.93 17.86 -10.81
CA LEU A 147 7.46 16.52 -11.06
C LEU A 147 8.88 16.63 -11.60
N TYR A 148 9.83 16.00 -10.92
CA TYR A 148 11.24 15.88 -11.31
C TYR A 148 11.67 14.41 -11.35
N VAL A 149 12.96 14.18 -11.55
CA VAL A 149 13.60 12.85 -11.57
C VAL A 149 14.78 12.80 -10.62
N SER A 150 14.97 11.64 -9.97
CA SER A 150 16.20 11.28 -9.27
C SER A 150 16.58 9.84 -9.55
N TYR A 151 17.85 9.50 -9.30
CA TYR A 151 18.29 8.10 -9.38
C TYR A 151 17.54 7.24 -8.35
N ALA A 152 17.14 6.03 -8.75
CA ALA A 152 16.43 5.12 -7.87
C ALA A 152 17.21 4.76 -6.59
N ILE A 153 18.53 4.89 -6.61
CA ILE A 153 19.42 4.67 -5.45
C ILE A 153 19.49 5.86 -4.48
N ASP A 154 18.91 7.01 -4.82
CA ASP A 154 18.93 8.17 -3.93
C ASP A 154 18.17 7.88 -2.63
N GLY A 155 18.87 7.96 -1.49
CA GLY A 155 18.32 7.61 -0.18
C GLY A 155 17.46 8.67 0.49
N GLY A 156 17.42 9.90 -0.06
CA GLY A 156 16.70 11.03 0.55
C GLY A 156 15.24 11.17 0.10
N GLY A 157 14.72 10.25 -0.72
CA GLY A 157 13.34 10.31 -1.19
C GLY A 157 12.32 9.86 -0.15
N GLY A 158 11.35 10.72 0.14
CA GLY A 158 10.25 10.41 1.04
C GLY A 158 9.34 9.31 0.50
N VAL A 159 8.86 8.45 1.39
CA VAL A 159 7.89 7.40 1.08
C VAL A 159 6.51 7.85 1.52
N ARG A 160 5.57 7.90 0.58
CA ARG A 160 4.21 8.34 0.80
C ARG A 160 3.22 7.26 0.35
N PRO A 161 2.87 6.30 1.23
CA PRO A 161 2.05 5.14 0.89
C PRO A 161 0.68 5.52 0.33
N LEU A 162 0.24 4.78 -0.70
CA LEU A 162 -1.08 4.84 -1.32
C LEU A 162 -1.82 3.53 -1.07
N CYS A 163 -3.08 3.61 -0.63
CA CYS A 163 -3.92 2.44 -0.34
C CYS A 163 -5.30 2.59 -0.98
N ASN A 164 -5.88 1.46 -1.40
CA ASN A 164 -7.32 1.34 -1.59
C ASN A 164 -7.91 0.62 -0.38
N LEU A 165 -8.91 1.23 0.25
CA LEU A 165 -9.52 0.70 1.47
C LEU A 165 -11.02 0.46 1.25
N LYS A 166 -11.54 -0.66 1.78
CA LYS A 166 -12.98 -0.90 1.89
C LYS A 166 -13.59 0.12 2.84
N SER A 167 -14.47 0.97 2.32
CA SER A 167 -14.99 2.10 3.09
C SER A 167 -15.90 1.68 4.25
N GLU A 168 -16.58 0.53 4.16
CA GLU A 168 -17.36 -0.04 5.25
C GLU A 168 -16.48 -0.43 6.44
N ILE A 169 -15.40 -1.19 6.17
CA ILE A 169 -14.46 -1.64 7.21
C ILE A 169 -13.73 -0.44 7.81
N LEU A 170 -13.29 0.50 6.97
CA LEU A 170 -12.66 1.74 7.43
C LEU A 170 -13.58 2.52 8.38
N LYS A 171 -14.86 2.69 8.03
CA LYS A 171 -15.83 3.37 8.88
C LYS A 171 -16.01 2.67 10.22
N SER A 172 -16.15 1.34 10.21
CA SER A 172 -16.27 0.53 11.42
C SER A 172 -15.01 0.65 12.30
N TYR A 173 -13.83 0.55 11.69
CA TYR A 173 -12.54 0.71 12.39
C TYR A 173 -12.41 2.09 13.05
N LEU A 174 -12.71 3.16 12.33
CA LEU A 174 -12.60 4.54 12.83
C LEU A 174 -13.60 4.84 13.95
N SER A 175 -14.77 4.17 13.95
CA SER A 175 -15.78 4.30 15.02
C SER A 175 -15.49 3.44 16.27
N GLY A 176 -14.42 2.62 16.24
CA GLY A 176 -14.13 1.64 17.31
C GLY A 176 -15.07 0.45 17.34
N GLY A 177 -15.89 0.28 16.32
CA GLY A 177 -16.87 -0.80 16.21
C GLY A 177 -16.41 -2.01 15.38
N TYR A 178 -15.17 -2.02 14.92
CA TYR A 178 -14.65 -3.15 14.16
C TYR A 178 -14.38 -4.34 15.10
N GLU A 179 -15.15 -5.39 14.92
CA GLU A 179 -14.86 -6.71 15.48
C GLU A 179 -14.33 -7.61 14.36
N LYS A 180 -13.14 -8.16 14.57
CA LYS A 180 -12.55 -9.12 13.62
C LYS A 180 -13.54 -10.28 13.48
N GLN A 181 -14.12 -10.45 12.31
CA GLN A 181 -14.89 -11.64 12.01
C GLN A 181 -13.92 -12.82 12.00
N ASP A 182 -13.98 -13.62 13.02
CA ASP A 182 -13.28 -14.90 13.03
C ASP A 182 -13.77 -15.72 11.83
N ALA A 183 -12.83 -16.35 11.11
CA ALA A 183 -13.19 -17.25 10.02
C ALA A 183 -14.21 -18.27 10.55
N PRO A 184 -15.28 -18.61 9.80
CA PRO A 184 -16.24 -19.61 10.19
C PRO A 184 -15.52 -20.88 10.67
N GLU A 185 -16.02 -21.50 11.72
CA GLU A 185 -15.38 -22.64 12.41
C GLU A 185 -15.04 -23.78 11.42
N ASP A 186 -15.91 -23.99 10.41
CA ASP A 186 -15.69 -24.95 9.33
C ASP A 186 -14.49 -24.63 8.44
N GLN A 187 -14.16 -23.36 8.25
CA GLN A 187 -12.97 -22.93 7.49
C GLN A 187 -11.69 -23.04 8.32
N ARG A 188 -11.78 -22.81 9.63
CA ARG A 188 -10.66 -23.02 10.56
C ARG A 188 -10.30 -24.49 10.63
N GLU A 189 -11.30 -25.38 10.82
CA GLU A 189 -11.08 -26.82 10.85
C GLU A 189 -10.45 -27.32 9.55
N LYS A 190 -10.96 -26.88 8.39
CA LYS A 190 -10.38 -27.23 7.07
C LYS A 190 -8.95 -26.74 6.90
N ALA A 191 -8.64 -25.52 7.37
CA ALA A 191 -7.29 -24.97 7.32
C ALA A 191 -6.33 -25.75 8.21
N VAL A 192 -6.73 -26.10 9.43
CA VAL A 192 -5.96 -26.93 10.36
C VAL A 192 -5.71 -28.32 9.79
N ASP A 193 -6.74 -28.94 9.19
CA ASP A 193 -6.62 -30.26 8.57
C ASP A 193 -5.68 -30.23 7.35
N MET A 194 -5.77 -29.20 6.52
CA MET A 194 -4.86 -28.97 5.40
C MET A 194 -3.41 -28.78 5.88
N MET A 195 -3.18 -28.00 6.94
CA MET A 195 -1.86 -27.81 7.52
C MET A 195 -1.26 -29.11 8.09
N LYS A 196 -2.08 -29.94 8.75
CA LYS A 196 -1.68 -31.28 9.22
C LYS A 196 -1.27 -32.20 8.07
N HIS A 197 -2.01 -32.18 6.96
CA HIS A 197 -1.66 -32.95 5.75
C HIS A 197 -0.35 -32.49 5.12
N ILE A 198 -0.11 -31.16 5.08
CA ILE A 198 1.13 -30.58 4.57
C ILE A 198 2.31 -30.97 5.48
N ALA A 199 2.16 -30.83 6.80
CA ALA A 199 3.19 -31.20 7.75
C ALA A 199 3.56 -32.70 7.64
N ALA A 200 2.57 -33.57 7.52
CA ALA A 200 2.78 -35.02 7.34
C ALA A 200 3.48 -35.34 6.01
N ALA A 201 3.15 -34.63 4.91
CA ALA A 201 3.78 -34.83 3.60
C ALA A 201 5.26 -34.40 3.58
N TRP A 202 5.68 -33.52 4.48
CA TRP A 202 7.04 -32.99 4.57
C TRP A 202 7.81 -33.53 5.76
N ASP A 203 7.26 -34.53 6.49
CA ASP A 203 7.84 -35.13 7.71
C ASP A 203 8.17 -34.08 8.80
N ILE A 204 7.28 -33.07 8.92
CA ILE A 204 7.39 -31.98 9.90
C ILE A 204 6.45 -32.30 11.05
N ASP A 205 6.96 -32.22 12.30
CA ASP A 205 6.10 -32.35 13.48
C ASP A 205 5.20 -31.11 13.61
N ALA A 206 3.89 -31.31 13.37
CA ALA A 206 2.90 -30.24 13.41
C ALA A 206 2.75 -29.61 14.81
N GLU A 207 3.02 -30.35 15.90
CA GLU A 207 2.98 -29.82 17.27
C GLU A 207 4.18 -28.91 17.56
N GLU A 208 5.33 -29.15 16.92
CA GLU A 208 6.53 -28.34 17.06
C GLU A 208 6.38 -26.98 16.33
N VAL A 209 5.66 -26.94 15.20
CA VAL A 209 5.51 -25.75 14.36
C VAL A 209 4.32 -24.88 14.80
N PHE A 210 3.22 -25.47 15.22
CA PHE A 210 1.96 -24.74 15.47
C PHE A 210 1.59 -24.63 16.96
N GLY A 211 2.36 -25.23 17.86
CA GLY A 211 2.06 -25.28 19.28
C GLY A 211 0.92 -26.23 19.63
N ARG A 212 0.80 -26.57 20.91
CA ARG A 212 -0.35 -27.36 21.39
C ARG A 212 -1.60 -26.49 21.39
N ALA A 213 -2.67 -26.97 20.79
CA ALA A 213 -3.94 -26.25 20.65
C ALA A 213 -4.77 -26.14 21.93
N ASP A 214 -4.22 -26.52 23.10
CA ASP A 214 -4.91 -26.51 24.39
C ASP A 214 -3.98 -26.00 25.50
N GLU A 215 -4.01 -24.67 25.76
CA GLU A 215 -3.85 -24.09 27.10
C GLU A 215 -4.48 -22.70 27.13
#